data_1332a569702a751e48835ff993a83566
#
_entry.id   1332a569702a751e48835ff993a83566
#
_cell.length_a   1.000
_cell.length_b   1.000
_cell.length_c   1.000
_cell.angle_alpha   90.00
_cell.angle_beta   90.00
_cell.angle_gamma   90.00
#
_symmetry.space_group_name_H-M   'P 1'
#
loop_
_entity.id
_entity.type
_entity.pdbx_description
1 polymer ?
#
loop_
_entity_poly.entity_id
_entity_poly.type
_entity_poly.pdbx_seq_one_letter_code
_entity_poly.pdbx_strand_id
1 'polypeptide(L)'
;MDKKIEKKKWTAKRLIGIGIGVLIFSLIIYQMLFADNRSTLNVQKDRLSIGTVKMGEFKDFIPVTGNVEPGTTYYLDAIEGGIISEIIRESGATVKKGDTILTLTNSNLQLEVMQRETQLYEQINNLRQTRLLLDQNDLSQQAQLAEIDYQLNLLKPQYYRFKKLFEQKLVSEREFEEIRENYEYNRKRKQLTYRSYKNDSVARVFQLRQLANSEARMQRSLDAVGQILTNLTLKATRNGQLSTPQLEVGQSIVTGQRLGQIDVMNNYKIRVAIDELYLPRVDVGQTGSFKLSGSNFALVLDKIYPTITNGRFEVDMIFSGETPIGIKRGQTVRIKLELGAAEETLLLPIGGFYKDTGGNWAYVINNSGELAYKQNIRLGRKNTDYYEVLEGLEKGDQVIVSGYDNYGDNEKLVLNN
;
A
#
# COMPACT_ATOMS: atom_id res chain seq x y z
N MET A 1 -22.73 110.61 55.84
CA MET A 1 -24.08 109.98 56.00
C MET A 1 -24.08 108.59 55.35
N ASP A 2 -23.73 107.60 56.16
CA ASP A 2 -23.70 106.20 55.69
C ASP A 2 -25.09 105.54 55.91
N LYS A 3 -25.74 105.14 54.89
CA LYS A 3 -26.96 104.32 54.94
C LYS A 3 -26.61 102.82 54.92
N LYS A 4 -26.79 102.15 56.06
CA LYS A 4 -26.71 100.65 56.16
C LYS A 4 -27.77 100.03 55.33
N ILE A 5 -27.36 99.13 54.39
CA ILE A 5 -28.25 98.28 53.60
C ILE A 5 -28.53 97.01 54.43
N GLU A 6 -29.78 96.76 54.79
CA GLU A 6 -30.25 95.52 55.48
C GLU A 6 -30.23 94.35 54.54
N LYS A 7 -29.48 93.28 54.90
CA LYS A 7 -29.52 92.00 54.19
C LYS A 7 -30.88 91.29 54.39
N LYS A 8 -31.64 91.15 53.31
CA LYS A 8 -32.91 90.47 53.27
C LYS A 8 -32.73 88.96 53.62
N LYS A 9 -33.24 88.49 54.79
CA LYS A 9 -33.18 87.10 55.26
C LYS A 9 -34.07 86.24 54.39
N TRP A 10 -33.52 85.12 53.96
CA TRP A 10 -34.24 84.12 53.15
C TRP A 10 -35.40 83.56 53.94
N THR A 11 -36.60 83.67 53.41
CA THR A 11 -37.82 83.14 54.03
C THR A 11 -37.85 81.62 53.94
N ALA A 12 -38.27 80.96 55.03
CA ALA A 12 -38.36 79.49 55.14
C ALA A 12 -39.00 78.82 53.94
N LYS A 13 -39.98 79.50 53.33
CA LYS A 13 -40.63 78.99 52.07
C LYS A 13 -39.70 78.88 50.86
N ARG A 14 -38.64 79.76 50.76
CA ARG A 14 -37.64 79.66 49.66
C ARG A 14 -36.63 78.52 49.90
N LEU A 15 -36.27 78.29 51.20
CA LEU A 15 -35.38 77.19 51.55
C LEU A 15 -36.04 75.83 51.30
N ILE A 16 -37.35 75.68 51.61
CA ILE A 16 -38.16 74.45 51.31
C ILE A 16 -38.24 74.24 49.79
N GLY A 17 -38.52 75.34 49.00
CA GLY A 17 -38.55 75.22 47.54
C GLY A 17 -37.23 74.79 46.92
N ILE A 18 -36.08 75.28 47.44
CA ILE A 18 -34.75 74.85 46.97
C ILE A 18 -34.49 73.43 47.41
N GLY A 19 -34.90 72.98 48.62
CA GLY A 19 -34.74 71.64 49.09
C GLY A 19 -35.52 70.61 48.23
N ILE A 20 -36.77 70.94 47.86
CA ILE A 20 -37.61 70.10 46.91
C ILE A 20 -36.95 70.08 45.50
N GLY A 21 -36.44 71.23 45.00
CA GLY A 21 -35.74 71.27 43.72
C GLY A 21 -34.47 70.43 43.69
N VAL A 22 -33.67 70.42 44.77
CA VAL A 22 -32.47 69.58 44.90
C VAL A 22 -32.88 68.06 44.99
N LEU A 23 -33.98 67.76 45.65
CA LEU A 23 -34.48 66.37 45.81
C LEU A 23 -34.96 65.81 44.44
N ILE A 24 -35.75 66.63 43.74
CA ILE A 24 -36.21 66.27 42.38
C ILE A 24 -35.03 66.13 41.42
N PHE A 25 -34.05 67.08 41.49
CA PHE A 25 -32.85 67.01 40.64
C PHE A 25 -31.97 65.80 40.98
N SER A 26 -31.81 65.48 42.24
CA SER A 26 -31.14 64.25 42.69
C SER A 26 -31.84 62.99 42.23
N LEU A 27 -33.18 62.95 42.22
CA LEU A 27 -33.99 61.87 41.77
C LEU A 27 -33.92 61.68 40.24
N ILE A 28 -33.84 62.81 39.52
CA ILE A 28 -33.63 62.79 38.03
C ILE A 28 -32.23 62.27 37.71
N ILE A 29 -31.18 62.79 38.48
CA ILE A 29 -29.80 62.28 38.30
C ILE A 29 -29.72 60.80 38.66
N TYR A 30 -30.35 60.40 39.75
CA TYR A 30 -30.40 59.00 40.15
C TYR A 30 -31.05 58.12 39.06
N GLN A 31 -32.17 58.57 38.47
CA GLN A 31 -32.85 57.90 37.41
C GLN A 31 -32.01 57.89 36.11
N MET A 32 -31.28 59.00 35.83
CA MET A 32 -30.44 59.12 34.64
C MET A 32 -29.14 58.26 34.76
N LEU A 33 -28.60 58.07 35.97
CA LEU A 33 -27.41 57.24 36.22
C LEU A 33 -27.71 55.77 36.39
N PHE A 34 -28.91 55.40 36.87
CA PHE A 34 -29.29 54.01 37.14
C PHE A 34 -30.44 53.45 36.26
N ALA A 35 -31.03 54.28 35.39
CA ALA A 35 -31.98 53.77 34.43
C ALA A 35 -31.26 52.96 33.37
N ASP A 36 -31.61 51.69 33.20
CA ASP A 36 -31.12 50.79 32.13
C ASP A 36 -31.80 51.27 30.80
N ASN A 37 -31.08 52.14 30.07
CA ASN A 37 -31.59 52.75 28.81
C ASN A 37 -31.33 51.88 27.58
N ARG A 38 -30.97 50.60 27.76
CA ARG A 38 -30.73 49.67 26.66
C ARG A 38 -32.02 49.41 25.85
N SER A 39 -31.88 49.42 24.55
CA SER A 39 -33.01 49.02 23.67
C SER A 39 -33.40 47.57 23.96
N THR A 40 -34.71 47.35 24.20
CA THR A 40 -35.22 46.04 24.63
C THR A 40 -36.22 45.50 23.60
N LEU A 41 -36.14 44.20 23.33
CA LEU A 41 -37.10 43.48 22.48
C LEU A 41 -37.65 42.26 23.25
N ASN A 42 -38.97 42.05 23.13
CA ASN A 42 -39.63 40.86 23.68
C ASN A 42 -39.55 39.73 22.69
N VAL A 43 -39.02 38.56 23.14
CA VAL A 43 -38.85 37.37 22.31
C VAL A 43 -39.44 36.16 23.00
N GLN A 44 -40.15 35.31 22.24
CA GLN A 44 -40.70 34.04 22.75
C GLN A 44 -39.57 32.99 22.90
N LYS A 45 -39.42 32.45 24.11
CA LYS A 45 -38.37 31.48 24.44
C LYS A 45 -38.48 30.19 23.63
N ASP A 46 -39.67 29.71 23.32
CA ASP A 46 -39.94 28.49 22.57
C ASP A 46 -39.38 28.52 21.12
N ARG A 47 -39.10 29.71 20.59
CA ARG A 47 -38.53 29.88 19.23
C ARG A 47 -37.00 30.00 19.22
N LEU A 48 -36.37 29.90 20.40
CA LEU A 48 -34.93 30.07 20.53
C LEU A 48 -34.26 28.72 20.64
N SER A 49 -33.14 28.56 19.94
CA SER A 49 -32.20 27.50 20.25
C SER A 49 -31.16 28.05 21.21
N ILE A 50 -31.05 27.41 22.37
CA ILE A 50 -30.13 27.81 23.42
C ILE A 50 -29.01 26.77 23.48
N GLY A 51 -27.76 27.23 23.36
CA GLY A 51 -26.55 26.43 23.53
C GLY A 51 -25.89 26.74 24.86
N THR A 52 -25.45 25.72 25.59
CA THR A 52 -24.69 25.90 26.84
C THR A 52 -23.19 25.76 26.54
N VAL A 53 -22.41 26.71 27.02
CA VAL A 53 -20.94 26.70 26.94
C VAL A 53 -20.41 25.64 27.90
N LYS A 54 -19.64 24.70 27.40
CA LYS A 54 -19.06 23.61 28.20
C LYS A 54 -17.55 23.52 27.98
N MET A 55 -16.82 23.12 29.01
CA MET A 55 -15.44 22.69 28.86
C MET A 55 -15.39 21.31 28.25
N GLY A 56 -14.57 21.10 27.27
CA GLY A 56 -14.42 19.81 26.62
C GLY A 56 -13.28 19.78 25.59
N GLU A 57 -12.99 18.61 25.11
CA GLU A 57 -11.98 18.43 24.08
C GLU A 57 -12.47 18.97 22.73
N PHE A 58 -11.79 20.00 22.24
CA PHE A 58 -11.98 20.46 20.88
C PHE A 58 -11.13 19.61 19.95
N LYS A 59 -11.80 18.85 19.09
CA LYS A 59 -11.17 18.08 18.02
C LYS A 59 -11.42 18.79 16.69
N ASP A 60 -10.36 19.34 16.13
CA ASP A 60 -10.42 19.91 14.79
C ASP A 60 -10.43 18.75 13.80
N PHE A 61 -11.53 18.57 13.09
CA PHE A 61 -11.66 17.48 12.11
C PHE A 61 -12.34 17.97 10.85
N ILE A 62 -12.00 17.32 9.74
CA ILE A 62 -12.66 17.51 8.45
C ILE A 62 -13.44 16.25 8.07
N PRO A 63 -14.66 16.42 7.54
CA PRO A 63 -15.38 15.30 6.93
C PRO A 63 -14.80 15.03 5.55
N VAL A 64 -14.25 13.81 5.38
CA VAL A 64 -13.71 13.36 4.10
C VAL A 64 -14.38 12.06 3.66
N THR A 65 -14.33 11.78 2.37
CA THR A 65 -14.89 10.57 1.81
C THR A 65 -13.77 9.69 1.29
N GLY A 66 -13.79 8.42 1.65
CA GLY A 66 -12.80 7.44 1.21
C GLY A 66 -13.44 6.20 0.59
N ASN A 67 -12.68 5.54 -0.26
CA ASN A 67 -13.06 4.27 -0.88
C ASN A 67 -12.24 3.13 -0.27
N VAL A 68 -12.92 2.05 0.07
CA VAL A 68 -12.29 0.85 0.59
C VAL A 68 -11.55 0.13 -0.54
N GLU A 69 -10.26 -0.08 -0.36
CA GLU A 69 -9.39 -0.81 -1.28
C GLU A 69 -8.72 -1.98 -0.55
N PRO A 70 -8.41 -3.07 -1.24
CA PRO A 70 -7.56 -4.12 -0.67
C PRO A 70 -6.16 -3.55 -0.40
N GLY A 71 -5.55 -3.94 0.70
CA GLY A 71 -4.19 -3.50 1.06
C GLY A 71 -3.14 -3.93 0.04
N THR A 72 -3.34 -5.11 -0.57
CA THR A 72 -2.46 -5.65 -1.62
C THR A 72 -3.28 -6.28 -2.73
N THR A 73 -2.97 -5.91 -3.96
CA THR A 73 -3.56 -6.46 -5.19
C THR A 73 -2.46 -7.06 -6.05
N TYR A 74 -2.67 -8.27 -6.53
CA TYR A 74 -1.79 -8.96 -7.49
C TYR A 74 -2.49 -9.02 -8.83
N TYR A 75 -1.89 -8.39 -9.83
CA TYR A 75 -2.42 -8.40 -11.18
C TYR A 75 -2.15 -9.73 -11.89
N LEU A 76 -3.07 -10.13 -12.73
CA LEU A 76 -3.03 -11.33 -13.54
C LEU A 76 -3.04 -10.92 -15.01
N ASP A 77 -1.85 -10.88 -15.60
CA ASP A 77 -1.66 -10.55 -17.01
C ASP A 77 -1.37 -11.83 -17.80
N ALA A 78 -1.83 -11.90 -19.03
CA ALA A 78 -1.56 -13.02 -19.93
C ALA A 78 -0.07 -13.03 -20.31
N ILE A 79 0.65 -14.09 -19.96
CA ILE A 79 2.05 -14.27 -20.37
C ILE A 79 2.12 -14.61 -21.86
N GLU A 80 1.21 -15.49 -22.30
CA GLU A 80 1.06 -15.87 -23.70
C GLU A 80 -0.33 -15.50 -24.22
N GLY A 81 -0.43 -15.15 -25.51
CA GLY A 81 -1.70 -14.92 -26.18
C GLY A 81 -2.39 -16.21 -26.60
N GLY A 82 -3.71 -16.14 -26.78
CA GLY A 82 -4.51 -17.28 -27.23
C GLY A 82 -6.00 -17.00 -27.18
N ILE A 83 -6.81 -18.02 -27.37
CA ILE A 83 -8.26 -17.98 -27.28
C ILE A 83 -8.66 -18.62 -25.96
N ILE A 84 -9.56 -18.00 -25.19
CA ILE A 84 -10.10 -18.60 -23.96
C ILE A 84 -10.85 -19.87 -24.32
N SER A 85 -10.35 -21.03 -23.85
CA SER A 85 -11.00 -22.32 -24.05
C SER A 85 -11.96 -22.67 -22.92
N GLU A 86 -11.63 -22.26 -21.69
CA GLU A 86 -12.44 -22.56 -20.51
C GLU A 86 -12.18 -21.53 -19.40
N ILE A 87 -13.24 -21.16 -18.67
CA ILE A 87 -13.18 -20.33 -17.46
C ILE A 87 -13.61 -21.20 -16.29
N ILE A 88 -12.68 -21.51 -15.39
CA ILE A 88 -12.87 -22.41 -14.25
C ILE A 88 -13.28 -21.64 -12.98
N ARG A 89 -12.81 -20.40 -12.84
CA ARG A 89 -13.17 -19.52 -11.72
C ARG A 89 -13.67 -18.18 -12.22
N GLU A 90 -14.86 -17.82 -11.77
CA GLU A 90 -15.50 -16.54 -12.12
C GLU A 90 -15.05 -15.41 -11.18
N SER A 91 -15.31 -14.17 -11.60
CA SER A 91 -15.09 -12.99 -10.78
C SER A 91 -15.85 -13.06 -9.46
N GLY A 92 -15.21 -12.69 -8.35
CA GLY A 92 -15.76 -12.80 -6.99
C GLY A 92 -15.42 -14.10 -6.27
N ALA A 93 -14.94 -15.14 -6.95
CA ALA A 93 -14.55 -16.40 -6.32
C ALA A 93 -13.32 -16.24 -5.42
N THR A 94 -13.30 -16.97 -4.30
CA THR A 94 -12.10 -17.10 -3.47
C THR A 94 -11.19 -18.18 -4.07
N VAL A 95 -9.92 -17.83 -4.32
CA VAL A 95 -8.91 -18.70 -4.91
C VAL A 95 -7.73 -18.91 -3.98
N LYS A 96 -7.11 -20.09 -4.08
CA LYS A 96 -5.84 -20.41 -3.41
C LYS A 96 -4.70 -20.35 -4.42
N LYS A 97 -3.48 -20.08 -3.93
CA LYS A 97 -2.28 -20.12 -4.77
C LYS A 97 -2.17 -21.45 -5.51
N GLY A 98 -2.05 -21.39 -6.83
CA GLY A 98 -1.97 -22.54 -7.73
C GLY A 98 -3.29 -22.98 -8.35
N ASP A 99 -4.45 -22.49 -7.86
CA ASP A 99 -5.75 -22.77 -8.48
C ASP A 99 -5.76 -22.27 -9.92
N THR A 100 -6.28 -23.10 -10.84
CA THR A 100 -6.49 -22.69 -12.23
C THR A 100 -7.70 -21.76 -12.31
N ILE A 101 -7.51 -20.63 -12.98
CA ILE A 101 -8.56 -19.61 -13.17
C ILE A 101 -9.21 -19.80 -14.55
N LEU A 102 -8.41 -19.83 -15.60
CA LEU A 102 -8.84 -20.05 -16.97
C LEU A 102 -7.74 -20.74 -17.79
N THR A 103 -8.10 -21.30 -18.92
CA THR A 103 -7.18 -21.89 -19.87
C THR A 103 -7.32 -21.23 -21.24
N LEU A 104 -6.16 -21.03 -21.88
CA LEU A 104 -6.05 -20.50 -23.24
C LEU A 104 -5.65 -21.63 -24.19
N THR A 105 -6.08 -21.54 -25.44
CA THR A 105 -5.63 -22.40 -26.52
C THR A 105 -4.93 -21.55 -27.57
N ASN A 106 -3.72 -21.98 -28.00
CA ASN A 106 -2.98 -21.35 -29.08
C ASN A 106 -2.25 -22.40 -29.89
N SER A 107 -2.88 -22.81 -31.01
CA SER A 107 -2.36 -23.88 -31.90
C SER A 107 -1.02 -23.50 -32.54
N ASN A 108 -0.80 -22.21 -32.85
CA ASN A 108 0.46 -21.77 -33.46
C ASN A 108 1.60 -21.91 -32.45
N LEU A 109 1.38 -21.48 -31.19
CA LEU A 109 2.35 -21.62 -30.10
C LEU A 109 2.65 -23.10 -29.82
N GLN A 110 1.62 -23.97 -29.82
CA GLN A 110 1.80 -25.40 -29.62
C GLN A 110 2.68 -26.01 -30.73
N LEU A 111 2.46 -25.64 -32.01
CA LEU A 111 3.26 -26.08 -33.12
C LEU A 111 4.72 -25.55 -33.01
N GLU A 112 4.90 -24.30 -32.66
CA GLU A 112 6.24 -23.71 -32.46
C GLU A 112 7.01 -24.42 -31.33
N VAL A 113 6.37 -24.67 -30.19
CA VAL A 113 6.95 -25.43 -29.07
C VAL A 113 7.35 -26.83 -29.52
N MET A 114 6.46 -27.54 -30.20
CA MET A 114 6.74 -28.89 -30.69
C MET A 114 7.92 -28.94 -31.69
N GLN A 115 8.03 -27.96 -32.57
CA GLN A 115 9.18 -27.83 -33.48
C GLN A 115 10.48 -27.59 -32.71
N ARG A 116 10.49 -26.70 -31.72
CA ARG A 116 11.67 -26.42 -30.90
C ARG A 116 12.08 -27.64 -30.07
N GLU A 117 11.11 -28.35 -29.48
CA GLU A 117 11.36 -29.60 -28.75
C GLU A 117 12.02 -30.63 -29.63
N THR A 118 11.48 -30.85 -30.86
CA THR A 118 12.03 -31.78 -31.83
C THR A 118 13.49 -31.44 -32.18
N GLN A 119 13.80 -30.20 -32.45
CA GLN A 119 15.18 -29.74 -32.73
C GLN A 119 16.12 -30.00 -31.55
N LEU A 120 15.68 -29.74 -30.32
CA LEU A 120 16.49 -29.98 -29.13
C LEU A 120 16.72 -31.47 -28.90
N TYR A 121 15.70 -32.34 -29.13
CA TYR A 121 15.85 -33.78 -29.03
C TYR A 121 16.85 -34.33 -30.09
N GLU A 122 16.80 -33.84 -31.32
CA GLU A 122 17.79 -34.20 -32.35
C GLU A 122 19.22 -33.82 -31.91
N GLN A 123 19.41 -32.61 -31.35
CA GLN A 123 20.72 -32.20 -30.85
C GLN A 123 21.19 -33.07 -29.67
N ILE A 124 20.33 -33.38 -28.73
CA ILE A 124 20.63 -34.30 -27.60
C ILE A 124 21.04 -35.67 -28.14
N ASN A 125 20.31 -36.22 -29.11
CA ASN A 125 20.63 -37.53 -29.70
C ASN A 125 21.99 -37.49 -30.40
N ASN A 126 22.33 -36.43 -31.13
CA ASN A 126 23.64 -36.27 -31.75
C ASN A 126 24.78 -36.20 -30.69
N LEU A 127 24.58 -35.54 -29.58
CA LEU A 127 25.54 -35.53 -28.48
C LEU A 127 25.73 -36.92 -27.86
N ARG A 128 24.65 -37.69 -27.68
CA ARG A 128 24.69 -39.05 -27.18
C ARG A 128 25.40 -40.01 -28.15
N GLN A 129 25.14 -39.87 -29.45
CA GLN A 129 25.84 -40.63 -30.47
C GLN A 129 27.34 -40.33 -30.47
N THR A 130 27.72 -39.07 -30.38
CA THR A 130 29.12 -38.67 -30.25
C THR A 130 29.78 -39.30 -29.03
N ARG A 131 29.09 -39.31 -27.89
CA ARG A 131 29.57 -39.97 -26.66
C ARG A 131 29.82 -41.48 -26.89
N LEU A 132 28.85 -42.17 -27.50
CA LEU A 132 28.99 -43.62 -27.81
C LEU A 132 30.19 -43.90 -28.72
N LEU A 133 30.45 -43.07 -29.72
CA LEU A 133 31.63 -43.15 -30.59
C LEU A 133 32.94 -42.98 -29.82
N LEU A 134 33.01 -42.04 -28.88
CA LEU A 134 34.18 -41.85 -28.02
C LEU A 134 34.41 -43.07 -27.11
N ASP A 135 33.38 -43.65 -26.55
CA ASP A 135 33.45 -44.84 -25.70
C ASP A 135 33.85 -46.07 -26.50
N GLN A 136 33.33 -46.26 -27.73
CA GLN A 136 33.73 -47.31 -28.65
C GLN A 136 35.21 -47.20 -29.05
N ASN A 137 35.66 -46.00 -29.38
CA ASN A 137 37.06 -45.76 -29.72
C ASN A 137 38.00 -46.09 -28.56
N ASP A 138 37.63 -45.73 -27.33
CA ASP A 138 38.39 -46.12 -26.13
C ASP A 138 38.53 -47.64 -25.95
N LEU A 139 37.40 -48.34 -26.09
CA LEU A 139 37.40 -49.80 -26.02
C LEU A 139 38.31 -50.44 -27.08
N SER A 140 38.28 -49.92 -28.31
CA SER A 140 39.15 -50.36 -29.40
C SER A 140 40.60 -50.16 -29.10
N GLN A 141 41.01 -49.00 -28.56
CA GLN A 141 42.40 -48.73 -28.16
C GLN A 141 42.85 -49.63 -26.99
N GLN A 142 41.99 -49.88 -26.04
CA GLN A 142 42.26 -50.82 -24.93
C GLN A 142 42.48 -52.26 -25.45
N ALA A 143 41.63 -52.69 -26.39
CA ALA A 143 41.80 -54.02 -27.02
C ALA A 143 43.11 -54.12 -27.77
N GLN A 144 43.53 -53.10 -28.51
CA GLN A 144 44.86 -53.07 -29.17
C GLN A 144 46.03 -53.15 -28.20
N LEU A 145 45.94 -52.45 -27.08
CA LEU A 145 46.97 -52.53 -26.02
C LEU A 145 47.00 -53.93 -25.39
N ALA A 146 45.87 -54.55 -25.13
CA ALA A 146 45.81 -55.88 -24.57
C ALA A 146 46.44 -56.92 -25.50
N GLU A 147 46.22 -56.81 -26.83
CA GLU A 147 46.81 -57.68 -27.83
C GLU A 147 48.36 -57.54 -27.86
N ILE A 148 48.87 -56.29 -27.87
CA ILE A 148 50.31 -56.04 -27.82
C ILE A 148 50.91 -56.57 -26.53
N ASP A 149 50.26 -56.42 -25.39
CA ASP A 149 50.69 -56.94 -24.13
C ASP A 149 50.76 -58.47 -24.11
N TYR A 150 49.75 -59.13 -24.68
CA TYR A 150 49.75 -60.55 -24.83
C TYR A 150 50.96 -61.03 -25.64
N GLN A 151 51.19 -60.45 -26.83
CA GLN A 151 52.34 -60.79 -27.68
C GLN A 151 53.70 -60.53 -26.95
N LEU A 152 53.87 -59.46 -26.26
CA LEU A 152 55.05 -59.16 -25.47
C LEU A 152 55.28 -60.17 -24.33
N ASN A 153 54.21 -60.64 -23.70
CA ASN A 153 54.28 -61.65 -22.64
C ASN A 153 54.74 -63.01 -23.21
N LEU A 154 54.47 -63.34 -24.49
CA LEU A 154 55.00 -64.51 -25.16
C LEU A 154 56.46 -64.31 -25.59
N LEU A 155 56.82 -63.18 -26.18
CA LEU A 155 58.14 -62.91 -26.74
C LEU A 155 59.20 -62.67 -25.65
N LYS A 156 58.86 -62.04 -24.53
CA LYS A 156 59.79 -61.68 -23.46
C LYS A 156 60.52 -62.92 -22.90
N PRO A 157 59.90 -64.04 -22.52
CA PRO A 157 60.62 -65.24 -22.04
C PRO A 157 61.50 -65.86 -23.10
N GLN A 158 60.99 -65.85 -24.39
CA GLN A 158 61.77 -66.34 -25.55
C GLN A 158 63.05 -65.56 -25.76
N TYR A 159 62.94 -64.21 -25.78
CA TYR A 159 64.09 -63.31 -25.89
C TYR A 159 65.17 -63.60 -24.80
N TYR A 160 64.76 -63.68 -23.54
CA TYR A 160 65.71 -63.94 -22.47
C TYR A 160 66.35 -65.33 -22.53
N ARG A 161 65.58 -66.32 -22.99
CA ARG A 161 66.10 -67.69 -23.20
C ARG A 161 67.16 -67.69 -24.32
N PHE A 162 66.82 -67.15 -25.46
CA PHE A 162 67.70 -67.09 -26.62
C PHE A 162 68.94 -66.23 -26.35
N LYS A 163 68.82 -65.13 -25.64
CA LYS A 163 69.95 -64.33 -25.18
C LYS A 163 70.92 -65.16 -24.39
N LYS A 164 70.47 -65.95 -23.41
CA LYS A 164 71.34 -66.83 -22.63
C LYS A 164 72.02 -67.96 -23.44
N LEU A 165 71.23 -68.54 -24.42
CA LEU A 165 71.80 -69.54 -25.34
C LEU A 165 72.84 -68.91 -26.27
N PHE A 166 72.64 -67.73 -26.76
CA PHE A 166 73.60 -67.00 -27.58
C PHE A 166 74.90 -66.68 -26.84
N GLU A 167 74.83 -66.21 -25.59
CA GLU A 167 75.93 -66.02 -24.70
C GLU A 167 76.78 -67.33 -24.47
N GLN A 168 76.10 -68.48 -24.50
CA GLN A 168 76.72 -69.81 -24.41
C GLN A 168 77.17 -70.38 -25.77
N LYS A 169 77.01 -69.60 -26.87
CA LYS A 169 77.31 -70.04 -28.27
C LYS A 169 76.52 -71.27 -28.74
N LEU A 170 75.29 -71.44 -28.24
CA LEU A 170 74.45 -72.62 -28.58
C LEU A 170 73.38 -72.30 -29.65
N VAL A 171 73.26 -71.08 -30.10
CA VAL A 171 72.42 -70.65 -31.22
C VAL A 171 73.21 -69.71 -32.12
N SER A 172 72.81 -69.58 -33.39
CA SER A 172 73.40 -68.66 -34.35
C SER A 172 73.05 -67.22 -34.09
N GLU A 173 73.91 -66.30 -34.53
CA GLU A 173 73.66 -64.83 -34.44
C GLU A 173 72.37 -64.43 -35.12
N ARG A 174 72.07 -64.96 -36.28
CA ARG A 174 70.90 -64.73 -37.06
C ARG A 174 69.60 -65.11 -36.28
N GLU A 175 69.59 -66.27 -35.66
CA GLU A 175 68.45 -66.74 -34.84
C GLU A 175 68.17 -65.84 -33.66
N PHE A 176 69.27 -65.39 -33.00
CA PHE A 176 69.15 -64.47 -31.86
C PHE A 176 68.67 -63.10 -32.33
N GLU A 177 69.22 -62.55 -33.45
CA GLU A 177 68.81 -61.26 -33.99
C GLU A 177 67.35 -61.23 -34.37
N GLU A 178 66.81 -62.22 -35.00
CA GLU A 178 65.39 -62.32 -35.36
C GLU A 178 64.48 -62.23 -34.12
N ILE A 179 64.78 -62.96 -33.02
CA ILE A 179 64.01 -62.87 -31.79
C ILE A 179 64.20 -61.52 -31.08
N ARG A 180 65.41 -60.96 -31.11
CA ARG A 180 65.74 -59.66 -30.51
C ARG A 180 64.95 -58.54 -31.24
N GLU A 181 64.98 -58.50 -32.55
CA GLU A 181 64.30 -57.50 -33.38
C GLU A 181 62.77 -57.56 -33.21
N ASN A 182 62.23 -58.77 -33.17
CA ASN A 182 60.80 -58.94 -32.95
C ASN A 182 60.37 -58.50 -31.51
N TYR A 183 61.14 -58.84 -30.48
CA TYR A 183 60.88 -58.38 -29.14
C TYR A 183 61.03 -56.87 -29.01
N GLU A 184 62.09 -56.27 -29.54
CA GLU A 184 62.29 -54.79 -29.47
C GLU A 184 61.29 -54.01 -30.27
N TYR A 185 60.88 -54.53 -31.45
CA TYR A 185 59.77 -53.92 -32.25
C TYR A 185 58.47 -53.91 -31.46
N ASN A 186 58.05 -55.00 -30.87
CA ASN A 186 56.80 -55.06 -30.10
C ASN A 186 56.89 -54.23 -28.82
N ARG A 187 58.04 -54.14 -28.17
CA ARG A 187 58.28 -53.27 -27.01
C ARG A 187 58.13 -51.80 -27.39
N LYS A 188 58.71 -51.38 -28.51
CA LYS A 188 58.63 -49.98 -29.03
C LYS A 188 57.17 -49.69 -29.46
N ARG A 189 56.51 -50.64 -30.11
CA ARG A 189 55.10 -50.51 -30.50
C ARG A 189 54.23 -50.34 -29.29
N LYS A 190 54.39 -51.14 -28.20
CA LYS A 190 53.68 -50.96 -26.97
C LYS A 190 53.87 -49.55 -26.38
N GLN A 191 55.13 -49.09 -26.30
CA GLN A 191 55.41 -47.78 -25.77
C GLN A 191 54.73 -46.63 -26.53
N LEU A 192 54.74 -46.68 -27.87
CA LEU A 192 54.10 -45.69 -28.70
C LEU A 192 52.58 -45.75 -28.57
N THR A 193 52.00 -46.94 -28.66
CA THR A 193 50.54 -47.13 -28.54
C THR A 193 50.03 -46.72 -27.13
N TYR A 194 50.76 -47.05 -26.09
CA TYR A 194 50.44 -46.62 -24.73
C TYR A 194 50.51 -45.09 -24.57
N ARG A 195 51.52 -44.44 -25.18
CA ARG A 195 51.66 -42.95 -25.14
C ARG A 195 50.47 -42.31 -25.87
N SER A 196 50.07 -42.84 -27.05
CA SER A 196 48.90 -42.38 -27.78
C SER A 196 47.66 -42.54 -26.97
N TYR A 197 47.41 -43.72 -26.43
CA TYR A 197 46.25 -43.99 -25.58
C TYR A 197 46.15 -43.04 -24.37
N LYS A 198 47.29 -42.77 -23.71
CA LYS A 198 47.32 -41.85 -22.57
C LYS A 198 46.97 -40.43 -22.96
N ASN A 199 47.47 -39.94 -24.10
CA ASN A 199 47.15 -38.58 -24.62
C ASN A 199 45.69 -38.50 -25.01
N ASP A 200 45.19 -39.51 -25.76
CA ASP A 200 43.81 -39.62 -26.20
C ASP A 200 42.84 -39.73 -25.03
N SER A 201 43.21 -40.44 -23.99
CA SER A 201 42.43 -40.61 -22.74
C SER A 201 42.23 -39.28 -22.04
N VAL A 202 43.27 -38.41 -21.96
CA VAL A 202 43.15 -37.06 -21.39
C VAL A 202 42.23 -36.18 -22.23
N ALA A 203 42.41 -36.19 -23.57
CA ALA A 203 41.54 -35.45 -24.49
C ALA A 203 40.09 -35.91 -24.43
N ARG A 204 39.85 -37.21 -24.34
CA ARG A 204 38.53 -37.81 -24.18
C ARG A 204 37.83 -37.37 -22.90
N VAL A 205 38.52 -37.38 -21.76
CA VAL A 205 37.94 -36.90 -20.46
C VAL A 205 37.41 -35.45 -20.63
N PHE A 206 38.23 -34.62 -21.28
CA PHE A 206 37.84 -33.23 -21.55
C PHE A 206 36.60 -33.15 -22.49
N GLN A 207 36.61 -33.92 -23.58
CA GLN A 207 35.50 -34.01 -24.54
C GLN A 207 34.22 -34.50 -23.88
N LEU A 208 34.30 -35.59 -23.06
CA LEU A 208 33.13 -36.13 -22.35
C LEU A 208 32.55 -35.11 -21.37
N ARG A 209 33.40 -34.33 -20.65
CA ARG A 209 32.92 -33.23 -19.81
C ARG A 209 32.21 -32.14 -20.61
N GLN A 210 32.77 -31.77 -21.77
CA GLN A 210 32.14 -30.79 -22.65
C GLN A 210 30.79 -31.28 -23.20
N LEU A 211 30.69 -32.55 -23.61
CA LEU A 211 29.44 -33.19 -24.04
C LEU A 211 28.40 -33.19 -22.92
N ALA A 212 28.79 -33.61 -21.70
CA ALA A 212 27.89 -33.62 -20.55
C ALA A 212 27.35 -32.22 -20.20
N ASN A 213 28.22 -31.21 -20.24
CA ASN A 213 27.80 -29.82 -20.04
C ASN A 213 26.84 -29.34 -21.14
N SER A 214 27.07 -29.73 -22.38
CA SER A 214 26.19 -29.39 -23.51
C SER A 214 24.84 -30.08 -23.40
N GLU A 215 24.81 -31.40 -23.08
CA GLU A 215 23.58 -32.14 -22.82
C GLU A 215 22.77 -31.51 -21.69
N ALA A 216 23.41 -31.14 -20.56
CA ALA A 216 22.75 -30.49 -19.46
C ALA A 216 22.16 -29.09 -19.82
N ARG A 217 22.83 -28.34 -20.71
CA ARG A 217 22.24 -27.09 -21.27
C ARG A 217 21.04 -27.34 -22.14
N MET A 218 21.12 -28.33 -23.04
CA MET A 218 20.01 -28.70 -23.92
C MET A 218 18.80 -29.17 -23.13
N GLN A 219 19.02 -29.97 -22.06
CA GLN A 219 17.94 -30.44 -21.20
C GLN A 219 17.24 -29.25 -20.51
N ARG A 220 17.98 -28.28 -19.97
CA ARG A 220 17.39 -27.07 -19.39
C ARG A 220 16.61 -26.25 -20.41
N SER A 221 17.09 -26.18 -21.65
CA SER A 221 16.37 -25.52 -22.74
C SER A 221 15.07 -26.24 -23.07
N LEU A 222 15.07 -27.56 -23.05
CA LEU A 222 13.87 -28.39 -23.26
C LEU A 222 12.83 -28.13 -22.16
N ASP A 223 13.27 -28.14 -20.90
CA ASP A 223 12.40 -27.84 -19.76
C ASP A 223 11.80 -26.41 -19.87
N ALA A 224 12.60 -25.43 -20.29
CA ALA A 224 12.14 -24.05 -20.48
C ALA A 224 11.12 -23.93 -21.63
N VAL A 225 11.33 -24.65 -22.73
CA VAL A 225 10.38 -24.69 -23.86
C VAL A 225 9.06 -25.32 -23.42
N GLY A 226 9.09 -26.40 -22.65
CA GLY A 226 7.88 -27.03 -22.10
C GLY A 226 7.09 -26.11 -21.16
N GLN A 227 7.78 -25.22 -20.41
CA GLN A 227 7.12 -24.23 -19.54
C GLN A 227 6.26 -23.22 -20.32
N ILE A 228 6.57 -22.93 -21.58
CA ILE A 228 5.81 -21.96 -22.40
C ILE A 228 4.34 -22.40 -22.49
N LEU A 229 4.07 -23.67 -22.72
CA LEU A 229 2.70 -24.18 -22.80
C LEU A 229 1.95 -24.11 -21.47
N THR A 230 2.67 -24.20 -20.35
CA THR A 230 2.04 -24.05 -19.03
C THR A 230 1.52 -22.65 -18.79
N ASN A 231 2.10 -21.62 -19.47
CA ASN A 231 1.67 -20.23 -19.40
C ASN A 231 0.29 -19.99 -20.06
N LEU A 232 -0.19 -20.93 -20.88
CA LEU A 232 -1.55 -20.90 -21.40
C LEU A 232 -2.61 -21.20 -20.33
N THR A 233 -2.19 -21.70 -19.17
CA THR A 233 -3.05 -21.92 -18.02
C THR A 233 -2.82 -20.80 -17.00
N LEU A 234 -3.78 -19.90 -16.86
CA LEU A 234 -3.71 -18.83 -15.87
C LEU A 234 -4.00 -19.40 -14.49
N LYS A 235 -3.03 -19.31 -13.58
CA LYS A 235 -3.14 -19.79 -12.20
C LYS A 235 -3.07 -18.65 -11.21
N ALA A 236 -3.77 -18.80 -10.08
CA ALA A 236 -3.71 -17.88 -8.96
C ALA A 236 -2.30 -17.83 -8.37
N THR A 237 -1.71 -16.65 -8.33
CA THR A 237 -0.36 -16.43 -7.77
C THR A 237 -0.36 -16.36 -6.25
N ARG A 238 -1.50 -16.01 -5.63
CA ARG A 238 -1.71 -15.86 -4.19
C ARG A 238 -3.12 -16.28 -3.78
N ASN A 239 -3.32 -16.45 -2.46
CA ASN A 239 -4.65 -16.62 -1.89
C ASN A 239 -5.38 -15.29 -1.84
N GLY A 240 -6.65 -15.24 -2.21
CA GLY A 240 -7.43 -14.02 -2.19
C GLY A 240 -8.73 -14.13 -2.96
N GLN A 241 -9.38 -13.01 -3.19
CA GLN A 241 -10.58 -12.92 -4.02
C GLN A 241 -10.21 -12.51 -5.44
N LEU A 242 -10.68 -13.28 -6.40
CA LEU A 242 -10.49 -13.00 -7.82
C LEU A 242 -11.41 -11.86 -8.28
N SER A 243 -10.86 -10.93 -9.03
CA SER A 243 -11.61 -9.88 -9.72
C SER A 243 -11.16 -9.86 -11.19
N THR A 244 -12.03 -10.24 -12.09
CA THR A 244 -11.77 -10.24 -13.54
C THR A 244 -12.70 -9.26 -14.24
N PRO A 245 -12.30 -8.66 -15.37
CA PRO A 245 -13.25 -8.05 -16.29
C PRO A 245 -14.19 -9.15 -16.82
N GLN A 246 -15.21 -8.74 -17.56
CA GLN A 246 -16.09 -9.70 -18.22
C GLN A 246 -15.29 -10.41 -19.32
N LEU A 247 -15.00 -11.69 -19.10
CA LEU A 247 -14.28 -12.57 -20.01
C LEU A 247 -15.25 -13.62 -20.53
N GLU A 248 -15.13 -13.99 -21.80
CA GLU A 248 -16.01 -14.96 -22.45
C GLU A 248 -15.19 -16.07 -23.12
N VAL A 249 -15.70 -17.30 -23.09
CA VAL A 249 -15.11 -18.43 -23.83
C VAL A 249 -15.14 -18.11 -25.33
N GLY A 250 -14.02 -18.34 -26.02
CA GLY A 250 -13.84 -17.99 -27.43
C GLY A 250 -13.24 -16.58 -27.64
N GLN A 251 -13.10 -15.76 -26.59
CA GLN A 251 -12.46 -14.44 -26.68
C GLN A 251 -10.97 -14.58 -26.95
N SER A 252 -10.44 -13.76 -27.87
CA SER A 252 -9.02 -13.66 -28.17
C SER A 252 -8.30 -12.77 -27.16
N ILE A 253 -7.20 -13.24 -26.61
CA ILE A 253 -6.33 -12.60 -25.63
C ILE A 253 -4.96 -12.37 -26.26
N VAL A 254 -4.43 -11.15 -26.10
CA VAL A 254 -3.07 -10.84 -26.53
C VAL A 254 -2.08 -10.94 -25.37
N THR A 255 -0.82 -11.22 -25.67
CA THR A 255 0.26 -11.23 -24.67
C THR A 255 0.34 -9.90 -23.93
N GLY A 256 0.44 -9.92 -22.61
CA GLY A 256 0.47 -8.74 -21.74
C GLY A 256 -0.91 -8.15 -21.42
N GLN A 257 -1.99 -8.71 -21.97
CA GLN A 257 -3.35 -8.24 -21.65
C GLN A 257 -3.70 -8.60 -20.21
N ARG A 258 -4.29 -7.63 -19.49
CA ARG A 258 -4.78 -7.85 -18.13
C ARG A 258 -6.04 -8.71 -18.15
N LEU A 259 -5.97 -9.85 -17.47
CA LEU A 259 -7.06 -10.82 -17.35
C LEU A 259 -7.81 -10.70 -16.01
N GLY A 260 -7.20 -10.00 -15.04
CA GLY A 260 -7.82 -9.79 -13.74
C GLY A 260 -6.82 -9.42 -12.67
N GLN A 261 -7.24 -9.61 -11.43
CA GLN A 261 -6.42 -9.37 -10.25
C GLN A 261 -6.89 -10.24 -9.10
N ILE A 262 -6.00 -10.49 -8.14
CA ILE A 262 -6.31 -11.17 -6.88
C ILE A 262 -6.12 -10.15 -5.76
N ASP A 263 -7.19 -9.90 -5.03
CA ASP A 263 -7.22 -9.01 -3.88
C ASP A 263 -7.05 -9.83 -2.59
N VAL A 264 -6.04 -9.48 -1.80
CA VAL A 264 -5.77 -10.13 -0.51
C VAL A 264 -6.74 -9.58 0.53
N MET A 265 -7.62 -10.45 1.05
CA MET A 265 -8.75 -10.06 1.91
C MET A 265 -8.37 -9.68 3.35
N ASN A 266 -7.12 -9.93 3.78
CA ASN A 266 -6.74 -9.80 5.18
C ASN A 266 -6.41 -8.37 5.62
N ASN A 267 -6.16 -7.47 4.66
CA ASN A 267 -5.82 -6.07 4.93
C ASN A 267 -6.57 -5.17 3.96
N TYR A 268 -7.51 -4.41 4.49
CA TYR A 268 -8.15 -3.32 3.77
C TYR A 268 -7.49 -2.00 4.15
N LYS A 269 -7.43 -1.08 3.21
CA LYS A 269 -7.10 0.32 3.42
C LYS A 269 -8.23 1.17 2.86
N ILE A 270 -8.29 2.39 3.30
CA ILE A 270 -9.26 3.35 2.77
C ILE A 270 -8.48 4.45 2.09
N ARG A 271 -8.67 4.57 0.80
CA ARG A 271 -8.11 5.66 0.01
C ARG A 271 -9.03 6.87 0.07
N VAL A 272 -8.47 7.99 0.51
CA VAL A 272 -9.21 9.23 0.76
C VAL A 272 -8.63 10.33 -0.11
N ALA A 273 -9.49 11.05 -0.83
CA ALA A 273 -9.12 12.24 -1.58
C ALA A 273 -9.42 13.49 -0.72
N ILE A 274 -8.38 14.25 -0.39
CA ILE A 274 -8.44 15.44 0.48
C ILE A 274 -8.13 16.67 -0.37
N ASP A 275 -8.82 17.79 -0.11
CA ASP A 275 -8.58 19.07 -0.76
C ASP A 275 -7.15 19.58 -0.45
N GLU A 276 -6.47 20.16 -1.45
CA GLU A 276 -5.07 20.61 -1.33
C GLU A 276 -4.85 21.66 -0.24
N LEU A 277 -5.89 22.42 0.12
CA LEU A 277 -5.84 23.42 1.20
C LEU A 277 -5.46 22.81 2.56
N TYR A 278 -5.75 21.54 2.75
CA TYR A 278 -5.43 20.82 3.99
C TYR A 278 -4.05 20.14 3.98
N LEU A 279 -3.34 20.11 2.85
CA LEU A 279 -2.04 19.45 2.72
C LEU A 279 -1.01 19.87 3.79
N PRO A 280 -0.89 21.17 4.18
CA PRO A 280 0.05 21.60 5.22
C PRO A 280 -0.31 21.13 6.64
N ARG A 281 -1.52 20.57 6.84
CA ARG A 281 -2.07 20.18 8.13
C ARG A 281 -2.31 18.68 8.26
N VAL A 282 -2.05 17.93 7.19
CA VAL A 282 -2.27 16.47 7.15
C VAL A 282 -0.93 15.76 7.25
N ASP A 283 -0.75 15.00 8.33
CA ASP A 283 0.47 14.28 8.64
C ASP A 283 0.20 12.78 8.84
N VAL A 284 1.20 11.96 8.54
CA VAL A 284 1.17 10.52 8.81
C VAL A 284 1.04 10.29 10.32
N GLY A 285 0.19 9.34 10.70
CA GLY A 285 -0.12 9.02 12.09
C GLY A 285 -1.35 9.73 12.64
N GLN A 286 -1.93 10.69 11.92
CA GLN A 286 -3.20 11.30 12.33
C GLN A 286 -4.31 10.26 12.34
N THR A 287 -5.26 10.46 13.28
CA THR A 287 -6.37 9.56 13.49
C THR A 287 -7.62 10.02 12.73
N GLY A 288 -8.44 9.06 12.40
CA GLY A 288 -9.76 9.32 11.85
C GLY A 288 -10.76 8.28 12.33
N SER A 289 -12.03 8.57 12.18
CA SER A 289 -13.07 7.62 12.56
C SER A 289 -14.22 7.65 11.57
N PHE A 290 -14.89 6.51 11.39
CA PHE A 290 -16.12 6.40 10.62
C PHE A 290 -17.12 5.44 11.26
N LYS A 291 -18.39 5.60 10.92
CA LYS A 291 -19.47 4.74 11.38
C LYS A 291 -19.86 3.75 10.30
N LEU A 292 -19.96 2.47 10.68
CA LEU A 292 -20.50 1.42 9.82
C LEU A 292 -21.45 0.55 10.66
N SER A 293 -22.66 0.36 10.18
CA SER A 293 -23.70 -0.45 10.85
C SER A 293 -23.90 -0.13 12.35
N GLY A 294 -23.77 1.17 12.73
CA GLY A 294 -23.95 1.64 14.09
C GLY A 294 -22.69 1.61 14.97
N SER A 295 -21.63 0.93 14.56
CA SER A 295 -20.34 0.87 15.26
C SER A 295 -19.33 1.88 14.74
N ASN A 296 -18.51 2.43 15.64
CA ASN A 296 -17.40 3.32 15.28
C ASN A 296 -16.14 2.51 15.05
N PHE A 297 -15.43 2.81 13.96
CA PHE A 297 -14.14 2.22 13.61
C PHE A 297 -13.09 3.32 13.53
N ALA A 298 -11.94 3.07 14.14
CA ALA A 298 -10.81 3.97 14.15
C ALA A 298 -9.85 3.66 12.99
N LEU A 299 -9.33 4.71 12.39
CA LEU A 299 -8.37 4.68 11.29
C LEU A 299 -7.13 5.49 11.66
N VAL A 300 -6.00 5.12 11.09
CA VAL A 300 -4.75 5.88 11.17
C VAL A 300 -4.28 6.18 9.75
N LEU A 301 -3.85 7.38 9.52
CA LEU A 301 -3.25 7.82 8.26
C LEU A 301 -1.86 7.19 8.13
N ASP A 302 -1.72 6.27 7.18
CA ASP A 302 -0.50 5.49 6.95
C ASP A 302 0.41 6.14 5.91
N LYS A 303 -0.19 6.68 4.84
CA LYS A 303 0.57 7.22 3.72
C LYS A 303 -0.10 8.42 3.07
N ILE A 304 0.72 9.41 2.68
CA ILE A 304 0.29 10.58 1.91
C ILE A 304 0.90 10.49 0.51
N TYR A 305 0.09 10.72 -0.51
CA TYR A 305 0.53 10.86 -1.91
C TYR A 305 0.52 12.34 -2.25
N PRO A 306 1.68 13.00 -2.36
CA PRO A 306 1.74 14.46 -2.50
C PRO A 306 1.37 14.96 -3.90
N THR A 307 1.04 14.06 -4.84
CA THR A 307 0.62 14.43 -6.19
C THR A 307 -0.79 14.99 -6.16
N ILE A 308 -0.93 16.26 -6.54
CA ILE A 308 -2.23 16.94 -6.60
C ILE A 308 -2.85 16.68 -7.98
N THR A 309 -4.07 16.18 -7.98
CA THR A 309 -4.88 15.97 -9.19
C THR A 309 -6.27 16.56 -8.96
N ASN A 310 -6.71 17.46 -9.84
CA ASN A 310 -7.99 18.17 -9.72
C ASN A 310 -8.18 18.88 -8.37
N GLY A 311 -7.12 19.53 -7.83
CA GLY A 311 -7.16 20.25 -6.55
C GLY A 311 -7.25 19.34 -5.32
N ARG A 312 -6.91 18.05 -5.45
CA ARG A 312 -6.93 17.07 -4.35
C ARG A 312 -5.68 16.23 -4.34
N PHE A 313 -5.25 15.83 -3.15
CA PHE A 313 -4.23 14.80 -2.94
C PHE A 313 -4.85 13.57 -2.29
N GLU A 314 -4.21 12.43 -2.44
CA GLU A 314 -4.70 11.16 -1.89
C GLU A 314 -3.90 10.76 -0.65
N VAL A 315 -4.60 10.11 0.27
CA VAL A 315 -3.99 9.46 1.43
C VAL A 315 -4.54 8.05 1.60
N ASP A 316 -3.71 7.15 2.11
CA ASP A 316 -4.15 5.83 2.53
C ASP A 316 -4.30 5.82 4.05
N MET A 317 -5.47 5.40 4.53
CA MET A 317 -5.75 5.17 5.94
C MET A 317 -5.94 3.68 6.20
N ILE A 318 -5.36 3.19 7.28
CA ILE A 318 -5.46 1.79 7.72
C ILE A 318 -6.29 1.70 8.99
N PHE A 319 -6.87 0.53 9.25
CA PHE A 319 -7.60 0.27 10.48
C PHE A 319 -6.62 0.17 11.66
N SER A 320 -6.87 0.91 12.74
CA SER A 320 -6.06 0.83 13.97
C SER A 320 -6.49 -0.30 14.92
N GLY A 321 -7.50 -1.08 14.53
CA GLY A 321 -8.04 -2.21 15.26
C GLY A 321 -8.59 -3.27 14.32
N GLU A 322 -9.64 -3.96 14.74
CA GLU A 322 -10.30 -4.97 13.92
C GLU A 322 -10.94 -4.36 12.68
N THR A 323 -10.77 -5.02 11.55
CA THR A 323 -11.45 -4.66 10.30
C THR A 323 -12.94 -4.98 10.42
N PRO A 324 -13.85 -4.09 10.02
CA PRO A 324 -15.28 -4.34 10.09
C PRO A 324 -15.69 -5.60 9.33
N ILE A 325 -16.49 -6.45 9.98
CA ILE A 325 -17.04 -7.63 9.30
C ILE A 325 -18.00 -7.15 8.20
N GLY A 326 -17.83 -7.67 6.99
CA GLY A 326 -18.69 -7.36 5.85
C GLY A 326 -18.31 -6.11 5.07
N ILE A 327 -17.18 -5.46 5.38
CA ILE A 327 -16.64 -4.39 4.54
C ILE A 327 -16.27 -4.96 3.16
N LYS A 328 -16.60 -4.22 2.10
CA LYS A 328 -16.39 -4.67 0.72
C LYS A 328 -15.52 -3.68 -0.04
N ARG A 329 -14.72 -4.19 -0.96
CA ARG A 329 -13.97 -3.38 -1.92
C ARG A 329 -14.92 -2.43 -2.69
N GLY A 330 -14.47 -1.20 -2.91
CA GLY A 330 -15.24 -0.16 -3.61
C GLY A 330 -16.32 0.49 -2.75
N GLN A 331 -16.52 0.05 -1.51
CA GLN A 331 -17.46 0.70 -0.61
C GLN A 331 -16.95 2.09 -0.22
N THR A 332 -17.83 3.08 -0.31
CA THR A 332 -17.54 4.45 0.07
C THR A 332 -17.89 4.64 1.56
N VAL A 333 -16.99 5.25 2.31
CA VAL A 333 -17.16 5.56 3.74
C VAL A 333 -16.91 7.05 3.99
N ARG A 334 -17.66 7.62 4.95
CA ARG A 334 -17.48 9.00 5.41
C ARG A 334 -16.65 8.98 6.67
N ILE A 335 -15.52 9.66 6.65
CA ILE A 335 -14.52 9.66 7.71
C ILE A 335 -14.44 11.05 8.30
N LYS A 336 -14.35 11.15 9.61
CA LYS A 336 -13.93 12.35 10.34
C LYS A 336 -12.41 12.23 10.54
N LEU A 337 -11.64 12.96 9.74
CA LEU A 337 -10.17 13.01 9.86
C LEU A 337 -9.78 14.11 10.84
N GLU A 338 -9.07 13.78 11.91
CA GLU A 338 -8.59 14.70 12.94
C GLU A 338 -7.31 15.39 12.43
N LEU A 339 -7.31 16.76 12.43
CA LEU A 339 -6.21 17.57 11.90
C LEU A 339 -5.22 18.06 12.97
N GLY A 340 -5.40 17.67 14.21
CA GLY A 340 -4.55 18.06 15.34
C GLY A 340 -4.88 17.28 16.60
N ALA A 341 -4.04 17.49 17.63
CA ALA A 341 -4.32 16.92 18.95
C ALA A 341 -5.59 17.56 19.54
N ALA A 342 -6.33 16.79 20.34
CA ALA A 342 -7.45 17.31 21.09
C ALA A 342 -6.93 18.33 22.14
N GLU A 343 -7.55 19.50 22.19
CA GLU A 343 -7.23 20.55 23.15
C GLU A 343 -8.45 20.79 24.05
N GLU A 344 -8.22 20.88 25.36
CA GLU A 344 -9.29 21.17 26.29
C GLU A 344 -9.59 22.67 26.27
N THR A 345 -10.79 23.05 25.82
CA THR A 345 -11.20 24.45 25.66
C THR A 345 -12.70 24.61 25.88
N LEU A 346 -13.17 25.86 25.92
CA LEU A 346 -14.58 26.17 25.97
C LEU A 346 -15.25 25.97 24.63
N LEU A 347 -16.34 25.23 24.60
CA LEU A 347 -17.09 24.81 23.42
C LEU A 347 -18.47 25.46 23.40
N LEU A 348 -18.82 26.15 22.31
CA LEU A 348 -20.15 26.68 22.03
C LEU A 348 -20.76 25.90 20.85
N PRO A 349 -21.96 25.33 20.97
CA PRO A 349 -22.64 24.67 19.86
C PRO A 349 -22.79 25.57 18.63
N ILE A 350 -22.65 25.01 17.43
CA ILE A 350 -22.86 25.74 16.18
C ILE A 350 -24.31 26.16 16.06
N GLY A 351 -24.54 27.39 15.56
CA GLY A 351 -25.88 27.90 15.33
C GLY A 351 -25.94 29.06 14.35
N GLY A 352 -27.18 29.51 14.07
CA GLY A 352 -27.45 30.55 13.06
C GLY A 352 -26.90 31.93 13.41
N PHE A 353 -26.67 32.23 14.71
CA PHE A 353 -26.19 33.52 15.19
C PHE A 353 -24.88 34.00 14.51
N TYR A 354 -24.02 33.02 14.16
CA TYR A 354 -22.73 33.34 13.54
C TYR A 354 -22.86 34.06 12.19
N LYS A 355 -23.92 33.76 11.43
CA LYS A 355 -24.17 34.41 10.15
C LYS A 355 -24.43 35.92 10.31
N ASP A 356 -25.08 36.30 11.39
CA ASP A 356 -25.54 37.68 11.62
C ASP A 356 -24.46 38.50 12.41
N THR A 357 -23.63 37.84 13.21
CA THR A 357 -22.67 38.48 14.11
C THR A 357 -21.22 38.34 13.66
N GLY A 358 -20.93 37.46 12.73
CA GLY A 358 -19.56 37.07 12.37
C GLY A 358 -18.77 36.45 13.53
N GLY A 359 -19.44 36.05 14.62
CA GLY A 359 -18.80 35.52 15.83
C GLY A 359 -18.19 36.56 16.75
N ASN A 360 -18.48 37.86 16.56
CA ASN A 360 -17.94 38.93 17.37
C ASN A 360 -18.78 39.25 18.63
N TRP A 361 -20.03 38.85 18.64
CA TRP A 361 -20.93 39.02 19.77
C TRP A 361 -22.04 37.96 19.77
N ALA A 362 -22.64 37.74 20.93
CA ALA A 362 -23.80 36.85 21.08
C ALA A 362 -24.70 37.35 22.21
N TYR A 363 -25.97 36.87 22.24
CA TYR A 363 -26.86 37.08 23.36
C TYR A 363 -26.65 35.97 24.41
N VAL A 364 -26.22 36.42 25.61
CA VAL A 364 -25.99 35.57 26.78
C VAL A 364 -27.18 35.72 27.73
N ILE A 365 -27.77 34.59 28.11
CA ILE A 365 -28.93 34.55 29.01
C ILE A 365 -28.44 34.68 30.44
N ASN A 366 -29.10 35.55 31.22
CA ASN A 366 -28.78 35.73 32.62
C ASN A 366 -29.21 34.54 33.50
N ASN A 367 -28.75 34.52 34.76
CA ASN A 367 -29.04 33.40 35.69
C ASN A 367 -30.54 33.24 35.99
N SER A 368 -31.40 34.27 35.80
CA SER A 368 -32.86 34.13 35.98
C SER A 368 -33.54 33.45 34.80
N GLY A 369 -32.88 33.39 33.62
CA GLY A 369 -33.43 32.82 32.40
C GLY A 369 -34.50 33.69 31.72
N GLU A 370 -34.69 34.94 32.15
CA GLU A 370 -35.73 35.85 31.66
C GLU A 370 -35.16 36.94 30.74
N LEU A 371 -33.85 37.17 30.81
CA LEU A 371 -33.20 38.25 30.07
C LEU A 371 -31.96 37.72 29.34
N ALA A 372 -31.70 38.23 28.14
CA ALA A 372 -30.45 37.98 27.44
C ALA A 372 -29.81 39.31 27.04
N TYR A 373 -28.52 39.39 27.21
CA TYR A 373 -27.72 40.59 26.94
C TYR A 373 -26.75 40.37 25.80
N LYS A 374 -26.59 41.37 24.94
CA LYS A 374 -25.57 41.38 23.89
C LYS A 374 -24.19 41.48 24.56
N GLN A 375 -23.36 40.46 24.35
CA GLN A 375 -22.02 40.33 24.92
C GLN A 375 -21.01 40.12 23.80
N ASN A 376 -19.91 40.89 23.84
CA ASN A 376 -18.83 40.68 22.91
C ASN A 376 -18.12 39.39 23.23
N ILE A 377 -17.89 38.58 22.18
CA ILE A 377 -17.21 37.28 22.26
C ILE A 377 -16.14 37.21 21.18
N ARG A 378 -15.20 36.31 21.35
CA ARG A 378 -14.24 35.97 20.32
C ARG A 378 -14.22 34.44 20.14
N LEU A 379 -14.63 33.99 18.94
CA LEU A 379 -14.60 32.60 18.58
C LEU A 379 -13.31 32.28 17.83
N GLY A 380 -12.78 31.09 18.06
CA GLY A 380 -11.61 30.55 17.39
C GLY A 380 -11.96 29.58 16.27
N ARG A 381 -11.36 28.40 16.33
CA ARG A 381 -11.59 27.32 15.35
C ARG A 381 -13.03 26.80 15.44
N LYS A 382 -13.48 26.19 14.34
CA LYS A 382 -14.78 25.50 14.30
C LYS A 382 -14.65 24.11 13.72
N ASN A 383 -15.40 23.19 14.25
CA ASN A 383 -15.64 21.88 13.61
C ASN A 383 -17.12 21.77 13.18
N THR A 384 -17.63 20.57 12.92
CA THR A 384 -19.05 20.39 12.51
C THR A 384 -20.06 20.60 13.63
N ASP A 385 -19.63 20.57 14.89
CA ASP A 385 -20.52 20.49 16.04
C ASP A 385 -20.38 21.73 16.97
N TYR A 386 -19.16 22.33 17.05
CA TYR A 386 -18.84 23.39 18.01
C TYR A 386 -17.94 24.47 17.43
N TYR A 387 -18.03 25.66 18.00
CA TYR A 387 -17.02 26.73 17.99
C TYR A 387 -16.15 26.64 19.23
N GLU A 388 -14.86 26.86 19.08
CA GLU A 388 -13.95 27.16 20.16
C GLU A 388 -14.20 28.58 20.65
N VAL A 389 -14.33 28.77 21.98
CA VAL A 389 -14.50 30.07 22.57
C VAL A 389 -13.14 30.55 23.14
N LEU A 390 -12.63 31.66 22.61
CA LEU A 390 -11.36 32.25 23.06
C LEU A 390 -11.57 33.27 24.17
N GLU A 391 -12.62 34.10 24.06
CA GLU A 391 -12.89 35.19 25.02
C GLU A 391 -14.38 35.49 25.10
N GLY A 392 -14.83 36.02 26.24
CA GLY A 392 -16.16 36.60 26.40
C GLY A 392 -17.25 35.65 26.87
N LEU A 393 -16.97 34.38 27.14
CA LEU A 393 -17.93 33.43 27.70
C LEU A 393 -17.25 32.53 28.74
N GLU A 394 -18.04 32.08 29.73
CA GLU A 394 -17.59 31.20 30.78
C GLU A 394 -18.32 29.83 30.71
N LYS A 395 -17.74 28.86 31.40
CA LYS A 395 -18.36 27.53 31.49
C LYS A 395 -19.72 27.60 32.17
N GLY A 396 -20.78 27.14 31.50
CA GLY A 396 -22.13 27.16 32.02
C GLY A 396 -23.00 28.26 31.41
N ASP A 397 -22.40 29.26 30.73
CA ASP A 397 -23.16 30.32 30.09
C ASP A 397 -24.13 29.74 29.07
N GLN A 398 -25.35 30.27 29.07
CA GLN A 398 -26.38 29.95 28.12
C GLN A 398 -26.42 31.02 27.01
N VAL A 399 -26.19 30.63 25.80
CA VAL A 399 -26.13 31.50 24.62
C VAL A 399 -27.25 31.21 23.67
N ILE A 400 -27.91 32.19 23.15
CA ILE A 400 -28.89 32.02 22.07
C ILE A 400 -28.13 31.75 20.79
N VAL A 401 -28.24 30.51 20.27
CA VAL A 401 -27.51 30.06 19.07
C VAL A 401 -28.36 30.07 17.79
N SER A 402 -29.66 30.39 17.88
CA SER A 402 -30.52 30.64 16.70
C SER A 402 -30.10 31.93 15.96
N GLY A 403 -30.60 32.10 14.72
CA GLY A 403 -30.33 33.34 13.96
C GLY A 403 -30.88 34.58 14.63
N TYR A 404 -30.24 35.72 14.39
CA TYR A 404 -30.60 37.01 14.98
C TYR A 404 -31.27 37.97 14.01
N ASP A 405 -31.67 37.51 12.83
CA ASP A 405 -32.29 38.34 11.76
C ASP A 405 -33.41 39.26 12.27
N ASN A 406 -34.15 38.85 13.30
CA ASN A 406 -35.31 39.56 13.83
C ASN A 406 -35.05 40.42 15.06
N TYR A 407 -33.81 40.50 15.55
CA TYR A 407 -33.52 41.19 16.81
C TYR A 407 -32.99 42.63 16.63
N GLY A 408 -32.64 43.01 15.40
CA GLY A 408 -32.14 44.34 15.08
C GLY A 408 -30.91 44.69 15.94
N ASP A 409 -30.77 46.00 16.29
CA ASP A 409 -29.66 46.50 17.12
C ASP A 409 -30.01 46.54 18.61
N ASN A 410 -30.94 45.71 19.07
CA ASN A 410 -31.30 45.68 20.50
C ASN A 410 -30.16 45.11 21.34
N GLU A 411 -29.90 45.76 22.47
CA GLU A 411 -28.82 45.33 23.41
C GLU A 411 -29.30 44.34 24.47
N LYS A 412 -30.65 44.22 24.60
CA LYS A 412 -31.29 43.37 25.58
C LYS A 412 -32.52 42.68 25.04
N LEU A 413 -32.66 41.42 25.28
CA LEU A 413 -33.89 40.65 24.96
C LEU A 413 -34.57 40.23 26.25
N VAL A 414 -35.90 40.41 26.28
CA VAL A 414 -36.78 39.90 27.35
C VAL A 414 -37.41 38.62 26.84
N LEU A 415 -37.09 37.52 27.54
CA LEU A 415 -37.51 36.18 27.19
C LEU A 415 -38.84 35.87 27.86
N ASN A 416 -39.92 35.80 27.07
CA ASN A 416 -41.25 35.46 27.56
C ASN A 416 -41.53 33.95 27.28
N ASN A 417 -42.13 33.32 28.26
CA ASN A 417 -42.58 31.90 28.12
C ASN A 417 -43.80 31.81 27.20
#